data_44324cf09401e91aebd72a77a2c11191
#
_entry.id   44324cf09401e91aebd72a77a2c11191
#
_cell.length_a   1.000
_cell.length_b   1.000
_cell.length_c   1.000
_cell.angle_alpha   90.00
_cell.angle_beta   90.00
_cell.angle_gamma   90.00
#
_symmetry.space_group_name_H-M   'P 1'
#
loop_
_entity.id
_entity.type
_entity.pdbx_description
1 polymer ?
#
loop_
_entity_poly.entity_id
_entity_poly.type
_entity_poly.pdbx_seq_one_letter_code
_entity_poly.pdbx_strand_id
1 'polypeptide(L)'
;MRTALYARVSTSDKGQDPEMQLRELREHCQRRGWTIIGEYVDVGVSGSKDSRPELNKLLADAHRRKLDAVLVWKLDRFGRSLKHLVNSLAEFESLGIAFISLKESLDLTTPAGRLMFGIISAMAEFERDLIRERVRAGISNRRAKGFRVGRKPIVLDASRLATMRLEGLTMREIALTLRCSRSLVHKTLSEQAA
;
A
#
# COMPACT_ATOMS: atom_id res chain seq x y z
N MET A 1 21.76 -4.48 21.60
CA MET A 1 20.60 -4.07 20.80
C MET A 1 19.97 -5.33 20.19
N ARG A 2 18.68 -5.59 20.45
CA ARG A 2 17.95 -6.74 19.95
C ARG A 2 17.57 -6.46 18.48
N THR A 3 18.18 -7.19 17.55
CA THR A 3 18.10 -6.90 16.12
C THR A 3 17.37 -8.00 15.37
N ALA A 4 16.39 -7.63 14.55
CA ALA A 4 15.73 -8.49 13.59
C ALA A 4 16.39 -8.33 12.21
N LEU A 5 16.65 -9.44 11.53
CA LEU A 5 17.14 -9.47 10.15
C LEU A 5 15.98 -9.72 9.20
N TYR A 6 15.91 -8.93 8.12
CA TYR A 6 14.94 -9.19 7.06
C TYR A 6 15.63 -9.37 5.72
N ALA A 7 15.29 -10.47 5.04
CA ALA A 7 15.77 -10.78 3.71
C ALA A 7 14.60 -11.14 2.78
N ARG A 8 14.73 -10.83 1.49
CA ARG A 8 13.75 -11.19 0.47
C ARG A 8 14.43 -11.59 -0.83
N VAL A 9 13.95 -12.71 -1.39
CA VAL A 9 14.35 -13.18 -2.71
C VAL A 9 13.11 -13.38 -3.58
N SER A 10 13.14 -12.81 -4.79
CA SER A 10 12.05 -12.99 -5.74
C SER A 10 12.26 -14.23 -6.62
N THR A 11 11.18 -14.77 -7.19
CA THR A 11 11.24 -15.89 -8.15
C THR A 11 11.97 -15.53 -9.44
N SER A 12 12.08 -14.25 -9.77
CA SER A 12 12.81 -13.73 -10.94
C SER A 12 14.32 -13.60 -10.72
N ASP A 13 14.77 -13.57 -9.48
CA ASP A 13 16.18 -13.47 -9.11
C ASP A 13 16.84 -14.86 -9.15
N LYS A 14 16.86 -15.48 -10.35
CA LYS A 14 17.53 -16.78 -10.56
C LYS A 14 18.99 -16.69 -10.08
N GLY A 15 19.28 -17.38 -8.95
CA GLY A 15 20.63 -17.50 -8.39
C GLY A 15 20.94 -16.59 -7.20
N GLN A 16 20.02 -15.75 -6.70
CA GLN A 16 20.23 -15.06 -5.44
C GLN A 16 19.74 -15.94 -4.28
N ASP A 17 20.68 -16.41 -3.48
CA ASP A 17 20.43 -17.14 -2.25
C ASP A 17 20.13 -16.14 -1.12
N PRO A 18 19.01 -16.27 -0.38
CA PRO A 18 18.76 -15.47 0.81
C PRO A 18 19.88 -15.61 1.84
N GLU A 19 20.59 -16.75 1.85
CA GLU A 19 21.69 -16.99 2.78
C GLU A 19 22.89 -16.05 2.55
N MET A 20 23.13 -15.63 1.31
CA MET A 20 24.14 -14.60 1.04
C MET A 20 23.79 -13.27 1.73
N GLN A 21 22.54 -12.86 1.67
CA GLN A 21 22.07 -11.65 2.34
C GLN A 21 22.17 -11.80 3.86
N LEU A 22 21.67 -12.92 4.40
CA LEU A 22 21.68 -13.18 5.84
C LEU A 22 23.10 -13.25 6.40
N ARG A 23 24.05 -13.85 5.68
CA ARG A 23 25.44 -13.91 6.11
C ARG A 23 26.04 -12.52 6.31
N GLU A 24 25.88 -11.61 5.35
CA GLU A 24 26.37 -10.23 5.49
C GLU A 24 25.70 -9.50 6.66
N LEU A 25 24.39 -9.74 6.86
CA LEU A 25 23.62 -9.14 7.97
C LEU A 25 24.12 -9.67 9.34
N ARG A 26 24.33 -11.00 9.45
CA ARG A 26 24.89 -11.62 10.69
C ARG A 26 26.29 -11.11 11.01
N GLU A 27 27.16 -11.02 10.00
CA GLU A 27 28.50 -10.47 10.16
C GLU A 27 28.48 -9.01 10.64
N HIS A 28 27.54 -8.21 10.13
CA HIS A 28 27.35 -6.84 10.58
C HIS A 28 26.93 -6.78 12.05
N CYS A 29 25.95 -7.59 12.46
CA CYS A 29 25.50 -7.69 13.86
C CYS A 29 26.65 -8.13 14.77
N GLN A 30 27.42 -9.14 14.37
CA GLN A 30 28.56 -9.62 15.14
C GLN A 30 29.61 -8.52 15.35
N ARG A 31 29.97 -7.78 14.30
CA ARG A 31 30.93 -6.66 14.42
C ARG A 31 30.44 -5.55 15.34
N ARG A 32 29.13 -5.36 15.43
CA ARG A 32 28.49 -4.33 16.28
C ARG A 32 28.14 -4.84 17.69
N GLY A 33 28.33 -6.12 17.98
CA GLY A 33 27.93 -6.74 19.26
C GLY A 33 26.41 -6.73 19.46
N TRP A 34 25.63 -6.86 18.38
CA TRP A 34 24.15 -6.87 18.44
C TRP A 34 23.62 -8.30 18.53
N THR A 35 22.56 -8.48 19.31
CA THR A 35 21.92 -9.78 19.49
C THR A 35 20.84 -9.97 18.43
N ILE A 36 20.97 -10.98 17.58
CA ILE A 36 19.96 -11.36 16.61
C ILE A 36 18.84 -12.10 17.34
N ILE A 37 17.61 -11.57 17.25
CA ILE A 37 16.43 -12.15 17.91
C ILE A 37 15.51 -12.92 16.93
N GLY A 38 15.70 -12.73 15.64
CA GLY A 38 14.93 -13.41 14.60
C GLY A 38 15.40 -13.05 13.21
N GLU A 39 15.20 -14.02 12.31
CA GLU A 39 15.46 -13.86 10.87
C GLU A 39 14.14 -14.07 10.13
N TYR A 40 13.73 -13.06 9.40
CA TYR A 40 12.46 -13.02 8.67
C TYR A 40 12.78 -13.08 7.18
N VAL A 41 12.41 -14.18 6.52
CA VAL A 41 12.81 -14.44 5.14
C VAL A 41 11.61 -14.71 4.25
N ASP A 42 11.33 -13.82 3.32
CA ASP A 42 10.30 -14.01 2.29
C ASP A 42 10.92 -14.55 1.00
N VAL A 43 10.65 -15.82 0.68
CA VAL A 43 11.17 -16.51 -0.51
C VAL A 43 10.08 -16.63 -1.58
N GLY A 44 10.45 -16.40 -2.83
CA GLY A 44 9.54 -16.57 -3.97
C GLY A 44 8.46 -15.49 -4.08
N VAL A 45 8.59 -14.39 -3.34
CA VAL A 45 7.61 -13.30 -3.33
C VAL A 45 8.13 -12.15 -4.19
N SER A 46 7.41 -11.83 -5.29
CA SER A 46 7.72 -10.64 -6.08
C SER A 46 7.46 -9.38 -5.26
N GLY A 47 8.24 -8.31 -5.53
CA GLY A 47 8.05 -7.03 -4.85
C GLY A 47 6.64 -6.44 -4.97
N SER A 48 5.87 -6.84 -6.00
CA SER A 48 4.50 -6.37 -6.27
C SER A 48 3.39 -7.20 -5.62
N LYS A 49 3.67 -8.42 -5.11
CA LYS A 49 2.66 -9.24 -4.44
C LYS A 49 2.36 -8.71 -3.03
N ASP A 50 1.07 -8.72 -2.67
CA ASP A 50 0.60 -8.19 -1.39
C ASP A 50 0.94 -9.06 -0.17
N SER A 51 1.18 -10.36 -0.36
CA SER A 51 1.47 -11.28 0.74
C SER A 51 2.97 -11.41 0.99
N ARG A 52 3.43 -10.87 2.11
CA ARG A 52 4.78 -11.05 2.67
C ARG A 52 4.62 -11.48 4.13
N PRO A 53 4.44 -12.79 4.37
CA PRO A 53 4.10 -13.28 5.71
C PRO A 53 5.19 -12.98 6.73
N GLU A 54 6.46 -13.08 6.34
CA GLU A 54 7.57 -12.83 7.27
C GLU A 54 7.76 -11.34 7.55
N LEU A 55 7.55 -10.46 6.56
CA LEU A 55 7.50 -9.01 6.81
C LEU A 55 6.37 -8.65 7.77
N ASN A 56 5.18 -9.25 7.59
CA ASN A 56 4.05 -8.98 8.47
C ASN A 56 4.31 -9.45 9.91
N LYS A 57 5.01 -10.60 10.09
CA LYS A 57 5.45 -11.06 11.41
C LYS A 57 6.46 -10.09 12.03
N LEU A 58 7.45 -9.63 11.25
CA LEU A 58 8.42 -8.65 11.69
C LEU A 58 7.74 -7.38 12.21
N LEU A 59 6.78 -6.82 11.45
CA LEU A 59 6.01 -5.65 11.86
C LEU A 59 5.20 -5.91 13.13
N ALA A 60 4.55 -7.07 13.23
CA ALA A 60 3.81 -7.43 14.44
C ALA A 60 4.73 -7.55 15.68
N ASP A 61 5.94 -8.08 15.53
CA ASP A 61 6.92 -8.17 16.61
C ASP A 61 7.52 -6.78 16.95
N ALA A 62 7.65 -5.89 15.97
CA ALA A 62 8.00 -4.49 16.17
C ALA A 62 6.96 -3.76 17.04
N HIS A 63 5.68 -3.89 16.72
CA HIS A 63 4.58 -3.33 17.53
C HIS A 63 4.55 -3.87 18.97
N ARG A 64 4.93 -5.13 19.15
CA ARG A 64 5.06 -5.75 20.48
C ARG A 64 6.34 -5.37 21.22
N ARG A 65 7.15 -4.48 20.66
CA ARG A 65 8.43 -4.02 21.22
C ARG A 65 9.41 -5.17 21.55
N LYS A 66 9.40 -6.22 20.76
CA LYS A 66 10.30 -7.36 20.94
C LYS A 66 11.70 -7.07 20.40
N LEU A 67 11.86 -6.06 19.56
CA LEU A 67 13.10 -5.70 18.87
C LEU A 67 13.40 -4.21 19.00
N ASP A 68 14.68 -3.89 18.94
CA ASP A 68 15.18 -2.52 19.02
C ASP A 68 15.67 -2.02 17.65
N ALA A 69 15.97 -2.94 16.72
CA ALA A 69 16.44 -2.62 15.39
C ALA A 69 15.97 -3.62 14.33
N VAL A 70 15.81 -3.12 13.12
CA VAL A 70 15.62 -3.89 11.90
C VAL A 70 16.80 -3.65 10.97
N LEU A 71 17.43 -4.72 10.53
CA LEU A 71 18.54 -4.69 9.60
C LEU A 71 18.17 -5.38 8.32
N VAL A 72 18.34 -4.69 7.19
CA VAL A 72 18.06 -5.18 5.84
C VAL A 72 19.29 -5.10 4.94
N TRP A 73 19.38 -5.97 3.95
CA TRP A 73 20.51 -5.98 3.03
C TRP A 73 20.45 -4.79 2.07
N LYS A 74 19.23 -4.50 1.50
CA LYS A 74 18.95 -3.37 0.61
C LYS A 74 17.54 -2.85 0.83
N LEU A 75 17.32 -1.56 0.57
CA LEU A 75 16.00 -0.92 0.66
C LEU A 75 14.98 -1.55 -0.29
N ASP A 76 15.39 -1.97 -1.48
CA ASP A 76 14.51 -2.60 -2.48
C ASP A 76 14.06 -4.02 -2.05
N ARG A 77 14.77 -4.66 -1.14
CA ARG A 77 14.33 -5.92 -0.53
C ARG A 77 13.21 -5.71 0.49
N PHE A 78 13.22 -4.57 1.16
CA PHE A 78 12.22 -4.20 2.15
C PHE A 78 11.00 -3.49 1.54
N GLY A 79 11.20 -2.40 0.80
CA GLY A 79 10.12 -1.62 0.17
C GLY A 79 9.47 -2.34 -1.03
N ARG A 80 8.14 -2.18 -1.20
CA ARG A 80 7.39 -2.54 -2.43
C ARG A 80 7.28 -1.37 -3.39
N SER A 81 7.28 -0.20 -2.83
CA SER A 81 7.21 1.10 -3.50
C SER A 81 7.86 2.12 -2.58
N LEU A 82 8.19 3.28 -3.13
CA LEU A 82 8.74 4.36 -2.33
C LEU A 82 7.77 4.76 -1.20
N LYS A 83 6.48 4.82 -1.48
CA LYS A 83 5.43 5.08 -0.47
C LYS A 83 5.43 4.03 0.66
N HIS A 84 5.50 2.75 0.33
CA HIS A 84 5.54 1.68 1.32
C HIS A 84 6.80 1.79 2.19
N LEU A 85 7.95 2.03 1.56
CA LEU A 85 9.21 2.21 2.27
C LEU A 85 9.12 3.36 3.28
N VAL A 86 8.72 4.56 2.82
CA VAL A 86 8.59 5.76 3.68
C VAL A 86 7.63 5.52 4.84
N ASN A 87 6.46 4.93 4.59
CA ASN A 87 5.50 4.65 5.65
C ASN A 87 6.05 3.67 6.70
N SER A 88 6.70 2.58 6.26
CA SER A 88 7.28 1.61 7.19
C SER A 88 8.44 2.18 7.99
N LEU A 89 9.28 3.04 7.38
CA LEU A 89 10.36 3.70 8.10
C LEU A 89 9.84 4.72 9.13
N ALA A 90 8.81 5.50 8.78
CA ALA A 90 8.15 6.40 9.72
C ALA A 90 7.48 5.63 10.87
N GLU A 91 6.92 4.45 10.59
CA GLU A 91 6.36 3.56 11.61
C GLU A 91 7.43 3.07 12.58
N PHE A 92 8.59 2.59 12.10
CA PHE A 92 9.71 2.20 12.95
C PHE A 92 10.24 3.37 13.79
N GLU A 93 10.36 4.56 13.19
CA GLU A 93 10.76 5.76 13.91
C GLU A 93 9.79 6.07 15.06
N SER A 94 8.48 6.01 14.82
CA SER A 94 7.45 6.24 15.84
C SER A 94 7.47 5.21 16.97
N LEU A 95 7.90 3.98 16.68
CA LEU A 95 8.06 2.90 17.64
C LEU A 95 9.44 2.98 18.38
N GLY A 96 10.32 3.88 17.96
CA GLY A 96 11.69 3.99 18.50
C GLY A 96 12.61 2.85 18.05
N ILE A 97 12.28 2.20 16.91
CA ILE A 97 13.05 1.09 16.34
C ILE A 97 14.03 1.63 15.32
N ALA A 98 15.30 1.30 15.48
CA ALA A 98 16.33 1.63 14.52
C ALA A 98 16.15 0.86 13.21
N PHE A 99 16.30 1.53 12.07
CA PHE A 99 16.30 0.86 10.76
C PHE A 99 17.65 1.09 10.07
N ILE A 100 18.25 0.00 9.60
CA ILE A 100 19.55 0.04 8.95
C ILE A 100 19.50 -0.76 7.65
N SER A 101 19.98 -0.16 6.55
CA SER A 101 20.23 -0.82 5.27
C SER A 101 21.71 -0.86 4.96
N LEU A 102 22.25 -2.07 4.72
CA LEU A 102 23.70 -2.24 4.57
C LEU A 102 24.24 -1.63 3.29
N LYS A 103 23.62 -1.94 2.14
CA LYS A 103 24.20 -1.56 0.84
C LYS A 103 24.10 -0.06 0.56
N GLU A 104 23.03 0.59 1.03
CA GLU A 104 22.89 2.05 0.93
C GLU A 104 23.58 2.80 2.09
N SER A 105 24.16 2.08 3.04
CA SER A 105 24.75 2.68 4.25
C SER A 105 23.77 3.62 4.98
N LEU A 106 22.47 3.30 4.91
CA LEU A 106 21.42 4.06 5.57
C LEU A 106 21.26 3.56 7.00
N ASP A 107 21.52 4.42 7.96
CA ASP A 107 21.33 4.15 9.39
C ASP A 107 20.52 5.30 10.00
N LEU A 108 19.24 5.06 10.28
CA LEU A 108 18.33 6.08 10.81
C LEU A 108 18.65 6.50 12.24
N THR A 109 19.58 5.83 12.93
CA THR A 109 20.08 6.29 14.23
C THR A 109 21.01 7.49 14.10
N THR A 110 21.60 7.69 12.92
CA THR A 110 22.55 8.77 12.65
C THR A 110 21.87 10.03 12.09
N PRO A 111 22.42 11.23 12.33
CA PRO A 111 21.92 12.46 11.71
C PRO A 111 21.90 12.40 10.18
N ALA A 112 22.93 11.83 9.56
CA ALA A 112 23.03 11.67 8.11
C ALA A 112 21.93 10.73 7.56
N GLY A 113 21.66 9.62 8.24
CA GLY A 113 20.58 8.69 7.86
C GLY A 113 19.19 9.33 7.96
N ARG A 114 18.94 10.11 9.03
CA ARG A 114 17.68 10.88 9.16
C ARG A 114 17.51 11.92 8.06
N LEU A 115 18.59 12.64 7.71
CA LEU A 115 18.57 13.58 6.57
C LEU A 115 18.23 12.84 5.27
N MET A 116 18.87 11.72 4.99
CA MET A 116 18.60 10.90 3.80
C MET A 116 17.15 10.41 3.78
N PHE A 117 16.61 9.98 4.91
CA PHE A 117 15.20 9.61 5.03
C PHE A 117 14.26 10.78 4.72
N GLY A 118 14.58 11.99 5.20
CA GLY A 118 13.84 13.21 4.87
C GLY A 118 13.81 13.49 3.35
N ILE A 119 14.94 13.32 2.67
CA ILE A 119 15.02 13.47 1.20
C ILE A 119 14.16 12.42 0.50
N ILE A 120 14.26 11.15 0.89
CA ILE A 120 13.46 10.06 0.32
C ILE A 120 11.95 10.32 0.54
N SER A 121 11.56 10.82 1.70
CA SER A 121 10.18 11.17 2.02
C SER A 121 9.65 12.31 1.15
N ALA A 122 10.43 13.38 0.97
CA ALA A 122 10.08 14.48 0.08
C ALA A 122 9.94 14.04 -1.38
N MET A 123 10.82 13.13 -1.85
CA MET A 123 10.71 12.55 -3.19
C MET A 123 9.42 11.74 -3.35
N ALA A 124 9.01 10.97 -2.34
CA ALA A 124 7.78 10.19 -2.37
C ALA A 124 6.52 11.08 -2.42
N GLU A 125 6.53 12.21 -1.75
CA GLU A 125 5.46 13.21 -1.81
C GLU A 125 5.41 13.88 -3.18
N PHE A 126 6.53 14.30 -3.69
CA PHE A 126 6.63 14.90 -5.04
C PHE A 126 6.14 13.94 -6.12
N GLU A 127 6.57 12.67 -6.12
CA GLU A 127 6.07 11.66 -7.06
C GLU A 127 4.54 11.50 -6.97
N ARG A 128 3.98 11.49 -5.76
CA ARG A 128 2.53 11.42 -5.54
C ARG A 128 1.80 12.60 -6.15
N ASP A 129 2.34 13.80 -5.96
CA ASP A 129 1.71 15.03 -6.44
C ASP A 129 1.78 15.12 -7.98
N LEU A 130 2.87 14.71 -8.60
CA LEU A 130 2.97 14.57 -10.05
C LEU A 130 1.94 13.58 -10.62
N ILE A 131 1.73 12.44 -9.96
CA ILE A 131 0.70 11.47 -10.37
C ILE A 131 -0.70 12.09 -10.26
N ARG A 132 -1.00 12.80 -9.17
CA ARG A 132 -2.28 13.48 -8.97
C ARG A 132 -2.53 14.55 -10.04
N GLU A 133 -1.51 15.32 -10.38
CA GLU A 133 -1.57 16.36 -11.41
C GLU A 133 -1.87 15.74 -12.78
N ARG A 134 -1.14 14.67 -13.16
CA ARG A 134 -1.37 13.95 -14.42
C ARG A 134 -2.79 13.37 -14.50
N VAL A 135 -3.29 12.79 -13.42
CA VAL A 135 -4.66 12.24 -13.35
C VAL A 135 -5.69 13.36 -13.52
N ARG A 136 -5.52 14.50 -12.83
CA ARG A 136 -6.41 15.67 -12.95
C ARG A 136 -6.41 16.23 -14.37
N ALA A 137 -5.25 16.39 -14.97
CA ALA A 137 -5.11 16.85 -16.35
C ALA A 137 -5.76 15.87 -17.33
N GLY A 138 -5.58 14.56 -17.15
CA GLY A 138 -6.24 13.54 -17.95
C GLY A 138 -7.77 13.57 -17.84
N ILE A 139 -8.32 13.75 -16.64
CA ILE A 139 -9.75 13.90 -16.39
C ILE A 139 -10.29 15.18 -17.08
N SER A 140 -9.60 16.30 -16.92
CA SER A 140 -9.97 17.58 -17.55
C SER A 140 -10.01 17.48 -19.06
N ASN A 141 -8.97 16.90 -19.66
CA ASN A 141 -8.89 16.68 -21.11
C ASN A 141 -10.03 15.78 -21.63
N ARG A 142 -10.36 14.71 -20.92
CA ARG A 142 -11.50 13.83 -21.29
C ARG A 142 -12.83 14.59 -21.23
N ARG A 143 -13.04 15.42 -20.19
CA ARG A 143 -14.24 16.27 -20.08
C ARG A 143 -14.33 17.29 -21.22
N ALA A 144 -13.22 17.96 -21.54
CA ALA A 144 -13.16 18.91 -22.64
C ALA A 144 -13.48 18.29 -24.01
N LYS A 145 -13.13 17.00 -24.19
CA LYS A 145 -13.48 16.21 -25.36
C LYS A 145 -14.93 15.65 -25.35
N GLY A 146 -15.75 16.06 -24.38
CA GLY A 146 -17.14 15.60 -24.26
C GLY A 146 -17.30 14.18 -23.66
N PHE A 147 -16.22 13.54 -23.26
CA PHE A 147 -16.31 12.22 -22.65
C PHE A 147 -16.78 12.31 -21.21
N ARG A 148 -17.76 11.52 -20.85
CA ARG A 148 -18.18 11.40 -19.46
C ARG A 148 -17.10 10.73 -18.62
N VAL A 149 -16.80 11.32 -17.48
CA VAL A 149 -15.86 10.79 -16.49
C VAL A 149 -16.64 10.38 -15.24
N GLY A 150 -16.40 9.17 -14.76
CA GLY A 150 -17.05 8.62 -13.59
C GLY A 150 -17.84 7.34 -13.88
N ARG A 151 -18.59 6.87 -12.88
CA ARG A 151 -19.45 5.67 -13.01
C ARG A 151 -20.55 5.92 -14.04
N LYS A 152 -20.77 4.95 -14.94
CA LYS A 152 -21.90 5.00 -15.86
C LYS A 152 -23.22 5.12 -15.08
N PRO A 153 -24.15 6.01 -15.49
CA PRO A 153 -25.46 6.07 -14.83
C PRO A 153 -26.19 4.76 -15.06
N ILE A 154 -26.92 4.32 -14.07
CA ILE A 154 -27.91 3.26 -14.23
C ILE A 154 -29.13 3.93 -14.84
N VAL A 155 -29.49 3.54 -16.04
CA VAL A 155 -30.75 3.97 -16.67
C VAL A 155 -31.80 2.96 -16.30
N LEU A 156 -32.84 3.41 -15.62
CA LEU A 156 -34.01 2.57 -15.31
C LEU A 156 -35.09 2.80 -16.38
N ASP A 157 -35.75 1.73 -16.76
CA ASP A 157 -36.94 1.80 -17.62
C ASP A 157 -38.11 2.34 -16.79
N ALA A 158 -38.54 3.57 -17.13
CA ALA A 158 -39.59 4.26 -16.43
C ALA A 158 -40.95 3.55 -16.57
N SER A 159 -41.22 2.95 -17.72
CA SER A 159 -42.48 2.16 -17.98
C SER A 159 -42.53 0.95 -17.05
N ARG A 160 -41.43 0.23 -16.95
CA ARG A 160 -41.29 -0.92 -16.03
C ARG A 160 -41.45 -0.50 -14.56
N LEU A 161 -40.91 0.64 -14.17
CA LEU A 161 -41.08 1.17 -12.82
C LEU A 161 -42.54 1.52 -12.53
N ALA A 162 -43.24 2.13 -13.47
CA ALA A 162 -44.68 2.44 -13.34
C ALA A 162 -45.51 1.17 -13.18
N THR A 163 -45.24 0.12 -13.97
CA THR A 163 -45.94 -1.19 -13.85
C THR A 163 -45.70 -1.79 -12.46
N MET A 164 -44.46 -1.83 -11.98
CA MET A 164 -44.14 -2.35 -10.62
C MET A 164 -44.84 -1.55 -9.51
N ARG A 165 -45.05 -0.24 -9.70
CA ARG A 165 -45.82 0.60 -8.76
C ARG A 165 -47.30 0.27 -8.79
N LEU A 166 -47.89 0.00 -9.98
CA LEU A 166 -49.31 -0.42 -10.15
C LEU A 166 -49.56 -1.80 -9.53
N GLU A 167 -48.56 -2.69 -9.57
CA GLU A 167 -48.57 -4.00 -8.90
C GLU A 167 -48.45 -3.89 -7.36
N GLY A 168 -48.36 -2.67 -6.80
CA GLY A 168 -48.36 -2.42 -5.37
C GLY A 168 -47.00 -2.48 -4.71
N LEU A 169 -45.90 -2.69 -5.45
CA LEU A 169 -44.57 -2.74 -4.88
C LEU A 169 -44.17 -1.37 -4.30
N THR A 170 -43.54 -1.39 -3.15
CA THR A 170 -42.94 -0.18 -2.52
C THR A 170 -41.67 0.24 -3.24
N MET A 171 -41.29 1.53 -3.10
CA MET A 171 -40.01 2.06 -3.63
C MET A 171 -38.79 1.26 -3.16
N ARG A 172 -38.89 0.65 -1.96
CA ARG A 172 -37.81 -0.16 -1.37
C ARG A 172 -37.71 -1.52 -2.04
N GLU A 173 -38.82 -2.17 -2.31
CA GLU A 173 -38.88 -3.47 -3.00
C GLU A 173 -38.42 -3.33 -4.46
N ILE A 174 -38.84 -2.28 -5.15
CA ILE A 174 -38.41 -1.97 -6.51
C ILE A 174 -36.88 -1.77 -6.54
N ALA A 175 -36.34 -0.98 -5.61
CA ALA A 175 -34.90 -0.72 -5.51
C ALA A 175 -34.10 -2.00 -5.26
N LEU A 176 -34.59 -2.92 -4.42
CA LEU A 176 -33.99 -4.23 -4.18
C LEU A 176 -34.03 -5.10 -5.41
N THR A 177 -35.17 -5.20 -6.08
CA THR A 177 -35.37 -6.01 -7.30
C THR A 177 -34.46 -5.57 -8.45
N LEU A 178 -34.31 -4.24 -8.62
CA LEU A 178 -33.50 -3.65 -9.69
C LEU A 178 -32.03 -3.40 -9.28
N ARG A 179 -31.64 -3.80 -8.08
CA ARG A 179 -30.30 -3.61 -7.50
C ARG A 179 -29.78 -2.16 -7.62
N CYS A 180 -30.65 -1.20 -7.32
CA CYS A 180 -30.34 0.21 -7.41
C CYS A 180 -30.72 0.95 -6.09
N SER A 181 -30.39 2.24 -6.00
CA SER A 181 -30.78 3.03 -4.84
C SER A 181 -32.25 3.45 -4.91
N ARG A 182 -32.91 3.53 -3.75
CA ARG A 182 -34.28 4.07 -3.63
C ARG A 182 -34.40 5.48 -4.22
N SER A 183 -33.38 6.32 -4.03
CA SER A 183 -33.35 7.68 -4.57
C SER A 183 -33.38 7.69 -6.11
N LEU A 184 -32.75 6.72 -6.76
CA LEU A 184 -32.78 6.61 -8.23
C LEU A 184 -34.17 6.22 -8.71
N VAL A 185 -34.84 5.26 -8.06
CA VAL A 185 -36.23 4.87 -8.37
C VAL A 185 -37.16 6.07 -8.25
N HIS A 186 -37.07 6.81 -7.13
CA HIS A 186 -37.87 8.01 -6.89
C HIS A 186 -37.62 9.08 -7.97
N LYS A 187 -36.35 9.37 -8.27
CA LYS A 187 -35.99 10.36 -9.29
C LYS A 187 -36.57 10.01 -10.66
N THR A 188 -36.41 8.74 -11.10
CA THR A 188 -36.90 8.32 -12.42
C THR A 188 -38.43 8.41 -12.53
N LEU A 189 -39.15 8.07 -11.46
CA LEU A 189 -40.61 8.20 -11.44
C LEU A 189 -41.09 9.67 -11.39
N SER A 190 -40.36 10.54 -10.67
CA SER A 190 -40.67 11.98 -10.63
C SER A 190 -40.44 12.67 -11.97
N GLU A 191 -39.40 12.27 -12.70
CA GLU A 191 -39.10 12.82 -14.04
C GLU A 191 -40.11 12.38 -15.10
N GLN A 192 -40.90 11.31 -14.85
CA GLN A 192 -41.95 10.86 -15.73
C GLN A 192 -43.30 11.54 -15.46
N ALA A 193 -43.49 12.07 -14.23
CA ALA A 193 -44.71 12.74 -13.80
C ALA A 193 -44.72 14.25 -14.07
N ALA A 194 -43.60 14.82 -14.53
CA ALA A 194 -43.42 16.22 -14.91
C ALA A 194 -43.49 16.40 -16.43
#